data_5fd1a02f0a919ab1c92fc2bac527c31b
#
_entry.id   5fd1a02f0a919ab1c92fc2bac527c31b
#
_cell.length_a   1.000
_cell.length_b   1.000
_cell.length_c   1.000
_cell.angle_alpha   90.00
_cell.angle_beta   90.00
_cell.angle_gamma   90.00
#
_symmetry.space_group_name_H-M   'P 1'
#
loop_
_entity.id
_entity.type
_entity.pdbx_description
1 polymer ?
#
loop_
_entity_poly.entity_id
_entity_poly.type
_entity_poly.pdbx_seq_one_letter_code
_entity_poly.pdbx_strand_id
1 'polypeptide(L)'
;MDEQHRFGVAQRAQLRSKGGAQGRAPHLLVMTATPIPRTLALTVYGDLDLSIIDEMPPGRQPIETRIVYVNERERAYAFVRSQIQKGRQAFIICPLVEESDKIEAKAAVDEHARLQKQVFPDLRLGLLHGRMKPDEKDDVMRAFRDSETQILVSTSVVEVGVDVPNATVMLVEGANRFGLAQLHQFRGRVGRGEHQSYCLLASDLGAGAKNEGDARLKAMEGTQNGFVLAEKDLEIRGPGEFLGTRQAGFGELRMAKLTDLPLIDIARREAEALFNDDPDLNQP
;
A
#
# COMPACT_ATOMS: atom_id res chain seq x y z
N MET A 1 -12.68 5.90 -12.15
CA MET A 1 -12.30 6.39 -10.80
C MET A 1 -11.15 5.53 -10.34
N ASP A 2 -9.97 6.11 -10.19
CA ASP A 2 -8.79 5.40 -9.69
C ASP A 2 -8.57 5.73 -8.22
N GLU A 3 -7.94 4.82 -7.45
CA GLU A 3 -7.70 4.95 -6.01
C GLU A 3 -8.98 5.35 -5.23
N GLN A 4 -10.01 4.55 -5.36
CA GLN A 4 -11.38 4.85 -4.84
C GLN A 4 -11.39 5.24 -3.35
N HIS A 5 -10.46 4.73 -2.54
CA HIS A 5 -10.37 5.02 -1.11
C HIS A 5 -10.11 6.51 -0.80
N ARG A 6 -9.62 7.28 -1.79
CA ARG A 6 -9.37 8.74 -1.69
C ARG A 6 -10.63 9.57 -1.88
N PHE A 7 -11.73 8.97 -2.35
CA PHE A 7 -13.00 9.65 -2.57
C PHE A 7 -13.97 9.35 -1.43
N GLY A 8 -14.45 10.40 -0.76
CA GLY A 8 -15.49 10.27 0.24
C GLY A 8 -16.81 9.74 -0.36
N VAL A 9 -17.68 9.20 0.50
CA VAL A 9 -19.00 8.65 0.10
C VAL A 9 -19.82 9.67 -0.69
N ALA A 10 -19.86 10.94 -0.25
CA ALA A 10 -20.58 12.01 -0.92
C ALA A 10 -20.03 12.32 -2.33
N GLN A 11 -18.72 12.29 -2.52
CA GLN A 11 -18.10 12.52 -3.83
C GLN A 11 -18.41 11.38 -4.80
N ARG A 12 -18.41 10.13 -4.32
CA ARG A 12 -18.79 8.95 -5.13
C ARG A 12 -20.25 9.02 -5.55
N ALA A 13 -21.15 9.39 -4.64
CA ALA A 13 -22.58 9.59 -4.94
C ALA A 13 -22.78 10.71 -5.97
N GLN A 14 -22.05 11.82 -5.86
CA GLN A 14 -22.12 12.92 -6.81
C GLN A 14 -21.63 12.54 -8.21
N LEU A 15 -20.62 11.66 -8.32
CA LEU A 15 -20.16 11.15 -9.62
C LEU A 15 -21.23 10.26 -10.28
N ARG A 16 -21.94 9.45 -9.51
CA ARG A 16 -23.07 8.64 -10.01
C ARG A 16 -24.25 9.50 -10.50
N SER A 17 -24.49 10.66 -9.89
CA SER A 17 -25.60 11.55 -10.25
C SER A 17 -25.31 12.45 -11.45
N LYS A 18 -24.05 12.66 -11.86
CA LYS A 18 -23.67 13.54 -12.98
C LYS A 18 -24.16 13.08 -14.37
N GLY A 19 -24.63 11.85 -14.52
CA GLY A 19 -25.20 11.34 -15.78
C GLY A 19 -26.63 11.73 -16.07
N GLY A 20 -27.28 12.53 -15.23
CA GLY A 20 -28.71 12.66 -15.11
C GLY A 20 -29.48 13.55 -16.10
N ALA A 21 -28.88 14.12 -17.16
CA ALA A 21 -29.65 14.96 -18.09
C ALA A 21 -30.65 14.17 -19.00
N GLN A 22 -30.56 12.82 -19.04
CA GLN A 22 -31.47 11.95 -19.79
C GLN A 22 -31.91 10.69 -19.03
N GLY A 23 -31.80 10.65 -17.69
CA GLY A 23 -32.22 9.50 -16.89
C GLY A 23 -31.31 8.27 -17.00
N ARG A 24 -30.15 8.38 -17.63
CA ARG A 24 -29.17 7.29 -17.76
C ARG A 24 -28.03 7.49 -16.76
N ALA A 25 -27.78 6.49 -15.92
CA ALA A 25 -26.60 6.48 -15.07
C ALA A 25 -25.32 6.29 -15.92
N PRO A 26 -24.23 6.99 -15.62
CA PRO A 26 -22.97 6.78 -16.33
C PRO A 26 -22.40 5.41 -15.98
N HIS A 27 -21.73 4.76 -16.93
CA HIS A 27 -20.91 3.59 -16.62
C HIS A 27 -19.78 4.01 -15.69
N LEU A 28 -19.61 3.28 -14.60
CA LEU A 28 -18.61 3.58 -13.57
C LEU A 28 -17.59 2.45 -13.48
N LEU A 29 -16.34 2.74 -13.87
CA LEU A 29 -15.21 1.88 -13.58
C LEU A 29 -14.49 2.40 -12.34
N VAL A 30 -14.37 1.54 -11.34
CA VAL A 30 -13.63 1.80 -10.09
C VAL A 30 -12.37 0.96 -10.10
N MET A 31 -11.23 1.60 -9.87
CA MET A 31 -9.92 0.94 -9.84
C MET A 31 -9.24 1.21 -8.51
N THR A 32 -8.44 0.27 -8.06
CA THR A 32 -7.56 0.42 -6.91
C THR A 32 -6.29 -0.40 -7.11
N ALA A 33 -5.14 0.17 -6.76
CA ALA A 33 -3.88 -0.54 -6.68
C ALA A 33 -3.65 -1.18 -5.30
N THR A 34 -4.49 -0.86 -4.30
CA THR A 34 -4.45 -1.53 -3.01
C THR A 34 -5.16 -2.87 -3.15
N PRO A 35 -4.45 -4.00 -3.01
CA PRO A 35 -5.09 -5.29 -3.11
C PRO A 35 -6.16 -5.45 -2.04
N ILE A 36 -7.36 -5.83 -2.46
CA ILE A 36 -8.47 -6.16 -1.57
C ILE A 36 -8.55 -7.69 -1.53
N PRO A 37 -8.65 -8.31 -0.35
CA PRO A 37 -8.89 -9.75 -0.27
C PRO A 37 -10.07 -10.13 -1.17
N ARG A 38 -9.93 -11.20 -1.95
CA ARG A 38 -11.00 -11.65 -2.87
C ARG A 38 -12.32 -11.86 -2.13
N THR A 39 -12.25 -12.40 -0.94
CA THR A 39 -13.40 -12.59 -0.05
C THR A 39 -14.15 -11.30 0.23
N LEU A 40 -13.42 -10.25 0.61
CA LEU A 40 -14.03 -8.94 0.88
C LEU A 40 -14.54 -8.26 -0.40
N ALA A 41 -13.85 -8.43 -1.52
CA ALA A 41 -14.30 -7.88 -2.79
C ALA A 41 -15.68 -8.48 -3.19
N LEU A 42 -15.86 -9.78 -3.05
CA LEU A 42 -17.12 -10.47 -3.36
C LEU A 42 -18.26 -10.15 -2.39
N THR A 43 -17.95 -9.87 -1.12
CA THR A 43 -18.98 -9.56 -0.11
C THR A 43 -19.36 -8.09 -0.07
N VAL A 44 -18.37 -7.18 -0.16
CA VAL A 44 -18.57 -5.72 -0.02
C VAL A 44 -19.03 -5.08 -1.35
N TYR A 45 -18.61 -5.65 -2.48
CA TYR A 45 -18.92 -5.15 -3.83
C TYR A 45 -19.74 -6.18 -4.63
N GLY A 46 -20.59 -6.95 -3.97
CA GLY A 46 -21.41 -7.99 -4.61
C GLY A 46 -22.33 -7.50 -5.72
N ASP A 47 -22.61 -6.19 -5.77
CA ASP A 47 -23.37 -5.48 -6.80
C ASP A 47 -22.51 -5.04 -8.00
N LEU A 48 -21.22 -5.32 -8.01
CA LEU A 48 -20.29 -4.90 -9.07
C LEU A 48 -19.62 -6.11 -9.74
N ASP A 49 -19.38 -5.99 -11.04
CA ASP A 49 -18.53 -6.92 -11.77
C ASP A 49 -17.08 -6.69 -11.38
N LEU A 50 -16.38 -7.76 -10.99
CA LEU A 50 -15.00 -7.71 -10.57
C LEU A 50 -14.07 -8.21 -11.67
N SER A 51 -13.17 -7.33 -12.15
CA SER A 51 -12.05 -7.68 -13.02
C SER A 51 -10.74 -7.61 -12.25
N ILE A 52 -9.95 -8.67 -12.32
CA ILE A 52 -8.68 -8.79 -11.58
C ILE A 52 -7.53 -8.80 -12.56
N ILE A 53 -6.50 -7.98 -12.31
CA ILE A 53 -5.22 -7.99 -13.00
C ILE A 53 -4.22 -8.61 -12.01
N ASP A 54 -3.83 -9.84 -12.24
CA ASP A 54 -2.94 -10.62 -11.36
C ASP A 54 -1.57 -10.92 -11.99
N GLU A 55 -1.35 -10.47 -13.22
CA GLU A 55 -0.08 -10.60 -13.92
C GLU A 55 0.77 -9.32 -13.79
N MET A 56 2.07 -9.52 -13.71
CA MET A 56 3.04 -8.42 -13.73
C MET A 56 3.33 -7.99 -15.16
N PRO A 57 3.57 -6.69 -15.42
CA PRO A 57 4.00 -6.21 -16.72
C PRO A 57 5.26 -6.97 -17.22
N PRO A 58 5.35 -7.26 -18.53
CA PRO A 58 6.52 -7.94 -19.09
C PRO A 58 7.83 -7.21 -18.78
N GLY A 59 8.88 -7.95 -18.45
CA GLY A 59 10.22 -7.41 -18.17
C GLY A 59 10.43 -6.87 -16.77
N ARG A 60 9.41 -6.86 -15.91
CA ARG A 60 9.57 -6.42 -14.53
C ARG A 60 10.27 -7.49 -13.69
N GLN A 61 11.38 -7.10 -13.05
CA GLN A 61 12.12 -8.02 -12.19
C GLN A 61 11.49 -8.07 -10.78
N PRO A 62 11.55 -9.25 -10.12
CA PRO A 62 11.14 -9.38 -8.74
C PRO A 62 11.96 -8.46 -7.83
N ILE A 63 11.29 -7.81 -6.86
CA ILE A 63 11.95 -6.92 -5.89
C ILE A 63 12.43 -7.78 -4.71
N GLU A 64 13.74 -7.80 -4.48
CA GLU A 64 14.30 -8.51 -3.33
C GLU A 64 13.92 -7.79 -2.04
N THR A 65 13.09 -8.44 -1.22
CA THR A 65 12.61 -7.87 0.04
C THR A 65 13.33 -8.52 1.21
N ARG A 66 13.87 -7.71 2.15
CA ARG A 66 14.60 -8.19 3.33
C ARG A 66 14.15 -7.44 4.58
N ILE A 67 13.99 -8.16 5.67
CA ILE A 67 13.83 -7.57 6.99
C ILE A 67 15.24 -7.21 7.51
N VAL A 68 15.36 -6.00 8.05
CA VAL A 68 16.59 -5.48 8.65
C VAL A 68 16.32 -5.24 10.13
N TYR A 69 16.97 -6.01 10.99
CA TYR A 69 16.87 -5.82 12.43
C TYR A 69 17.81 -4.73 12.94
N VAL A 70 17.62 -4.29 14.19
CA VAL A 70 18.35 -3.16 14.77
C VAL A 70 19.88 -3.28 14.64
N ASN A 71 20.41 -4.48 14.86
CA ASN A 71 21.84 -4.78 14.76
C ASN A 71 22.38 -4.85 13.32
N GLU A 72 21.53 -4.81 12.30
CA GLU A 72 21.89 -4.87 10.88
C GLU A 72 21.73 -3.53 10.18
N ARG A 73 21.28 -2.49 10.88
CA ARG A 73 20.95 -1.18 10.30
C ARG A 73 22.12 -0.53 9.60
N GLU A 74 23.32 -0.60 10.20
CA GLU A 74 24.55 -0.09 9.59
C GLU A 74 24.90 -0.80 8.26
N ARG A 75 24.65 -2.12 8.18
CA ARG A 75 24.82 -2.88 6.93
C ARG A 75 23.82 -2.44 5.86
N ALA A 76 22.60 -2.14 6.25
CA ALA A 76 21.58 -1.63 5.33
C ALA A 76 21.98 -0.26 4.77
N TYR A 77 22.47 0.65 5.60
CA TYR A 77 22.99 1.95 5.13
C TYR A 77 24.21 1.79 4.21
N ALA A 78 25.14 0.89 4.56
CA ALA A 78 26.27 0.58 3.70
C ALA A 78 25.84 0.00 2.35
N PHE A 79 24.79 -0.84 2.34
CA PHE A 79 24.20 -1.36 1.12
C PHE A 79 23.57 -0.24 0.27
N VAL A 80 22.76 0.66 0.86
CA VAL A 80 22.22 1.84 0.17
C VAL A 80 23.35 2.63 -0.48
N ARG A 81 24.43 2.94 0.26
CA ARG A 81 25.60 3.64 -0.26
C ARG A 81 26.23 2.91 -1.46
N SER A 82 26.35 1.60 -1.39
CA SER A 82 26.90 0.80 -2.50
C SER A 82 26.08 0.89 -3.78
N GLN A 83 24.76 1.00 -3.66
CA GLN A 83 23.86 1.18 -4.81
C GLN A 83 23.97 2.61 -5.38
N ILE A 84 24.09 3.62 -4.51
CA ILE A 84 24.33 5.00 -4.93
C ILE A 84 25.66 5.12 -5.70
N GLN A 85 26.73 4.46 -5.24
CA GLN A 85 28.02 4.42 -5.93
C GLN A 85 27.93 3.79 -7.34
N LYS A 86 26.94 2.91 -7.57
CA LYS A 86 26.64 2.36 -8.90
C LYS A 86 25.75 3.29 -9.75
N GLY A 87 25.53 4.52 -9.31
CA GLY A 87 24.69 5.52 -9.99
C GLY A 87 23.19 5.31 -9.78
N ARG A 88 22.75 4.50 -8.79
CA ARG A 88 21.34 4.29 -8.47
C ARG A 88 20.87 5.33 -7.45
N GLN A 89 19.55 5.36 -7.25
CA GLN A 89 18.92 6.24 -6.27
C GLN A 89 18.13 5.42 -5.25
N ALA A 90 17.85 6.01 -4.10
CA ALA A 90 17.14 5.35 -3.02
C ALA A 90 16.03 6.22 -2.43
N PHE A 91 14.95 5.55 -2.00
CA PHE A 91 13.96 6.11 -1.09
C PHE A 91 14.27 5.66 0.33
N ILE A 92 14.13 6.57 1.29
CA ILE A 92 14.10 6.25 2.72
C ILE A 92 12.79 6.78 3.28
N ILE A 93 11.92 5.88 3.73
CA ILE A 93 10.65 6.22 4.34
C ILE A 93 10.85 6.37 5.83
N CYS A 94 10.44 7.52 6.37
CA CYS A 94 10.52 7.80 7.80
C CYS A 94 9.49 6.97 8.59
N PRO A 95 9.76 6.67 9.87
CA PRO A 95 8.83 5.94 10.72
C PRO A 95 7.47 6.64 10.80
N LEU A 96 6.39 5.85 10.79
CA LEU A 96 5.05 6.35 11.06
C LEU A 96 4.95 6.84 12.52
N VAL A 97 4.44 8.05 12.70
CA VAL A 97 4.14 8.63 14.02
C VAL A 97 2.65 8.93 14.08
N GLU A 98 1.91 8.20 14.91
CA GLU A 98 0.43 8.16 14.91
C GLU A 98 -0.29 9.42 15.37
N GLU A 99 0.42 10.44 15.90
CA GLU A 99 -0.24 11.52 16.63
C GLU A 99 -0.77 12.69 15.78
N SER A 100 -0.14 13.07 14.71
CA SER A 100 -0.61 14.06 13.73
C SER A 100 0.34 14.30 12.56
N ASP A 101 -0.16 14.84 11.44
CA ASP A 101 0.63 15.30 10.28
C ASP A 101 1.77 16.28 10.64
N LYS A 102 1.61 17.03 11.76
CA LYS A 102 2.64 17.95 12.26
C LYS A 102 3.81 17.23 12.85
N ILE A 103 3.55 16.18 13.62
CA ILE A 103 4.56 15.37 14.29
C ILE A 103 5.28 14.50 13.25
N GLU A 104 4.54 13.93 12.31
CA GLU A 104 5.10 13.16 11.20
C GLU A 104 6.05 14.01 10.34
N ALA A 105 5.65 15.23 9.97
CA ALA A 105 6.50 16.13 9.21
C ALA A 105 7.77 16.53 9.99
N LYS A 106 7.65 16.78 11.30
CA LYS A 106 8.81 17.08 12.16
C LYS A 106 9.76 15.89 12.25
N ALA A 107 9.23 14.69 12.46
CA ALA A 107 10.03 13.45 12.50
C ALA A 107 10.80 13.23 11.20
N ALA A 108 10.19 13.51 10.04
CA ALA A 108 10.86 13.44 8.76
C ALA A 108 12.00 14.45 8.61
N VAL A 109 11.81 15.69 9.08
CA VAL A 109 12.85 16.73 9.09
C VAL A 109 14.01 16.32 9.99
N ASP A 110 13.73 15.84 11.20
CA ASP A 110 14.75 15.42 12.17
C ASP A 110 15.54 14.21 11.64
N GLU A 111 14.84 13.23 11.04
CA GLU A 111 15.46 12.05 10.45
C GLU A 111 16.31 12.41 9.21
N HIS A 112 15.81 13.29 8.35
CA HIS A 112 16.58 13.80 7.22
C HIS A 112 17.89 14.47 7.70
N ALA A 113 17.80 15.30 8.73
CA ALA A 113 18.98 15.98 9.29
C ALA A 113 19.96 14.98 9.91
N ARG A 114 19.48 13.94 10.59
CA ARG A 114 20.29 12.85 11.13
C ARG A 114 21.02 12.09 10.02
N LEU A 115 20.27 11.65 9.01
CA LEU A 115 20.82 10.91 7.87
C LEU A 115 21.86 11.73 7.11
N GLN A 116 21.59 13.01 6.84
CA GLN A 116 22.51 13.90 6.15
C GLN A 116 23.79 14.13 6.92
N LYS A 117 23.74 14.30 8.25
CA LYS A 117 24.94 14.64 9.05
C LYS A 117 25.73 13.41 9.49
N GLN A 118 25.06 12.31 9.82
CA GLN A 118 25.68 11.17 10.51
C GLN A 118 25.88 9.95 9.61
N VAL A 119 25.00 9.74 8.62
CA VAL A 119 24.98 8.51 7.82
C VAL A 119 25.49 8.76 6.40
N PHE A 120 25.04 9.82 5.75
CA PHE A 120 25.33 10.13 4.35
C PHE A 120 25.81 11.58 4.18
N PRO A 121 26.90 12.01 4.86
CA PRO A 121 27.36 13.41 4.83
C PRO A 121 27.86 13.87 3.46
N ASP A 122 28.25 12.94 2.62
CA ASP A 122 28.82 13.13 1.28
C ASP A 122 27.78 13.00 0.15
N LEU A 123 26.53 12.66 0.48
CA LEU A 123 25.46 12.51 -0.50
C LEU A 123 24.45 13.66 -0.38
N ARG A 124 23.73 13.94 -1.47
CA ARG A 124 22.65 14.94 -1.48
C ARG A 124 21.32 14.25 -1.20
N LEU A 125 20.69 14.62 -0.08
CA LEU A 125 19.39 14.12 0.32
C LEU A 125 18.30 15.14 0.04
N GLY A 126 17.20 14.70 -0.61
CA GLY A 126 15.97 15.45 -0.71
C GLY A 126 15.02 15.09 0.44
N LEU A 127 14.15 16.02 0.84
CA LEU A 127 13.12 15.80 1.86
C LEU A 127 11.74 16.03 1.26
N LEU A 128 10.82 15.08 1.45
CA LEU A 128 9.43 15.17 0.99
C LEU A 128 8.46 14.78 2.12
N HIS A 129 7.53 15.68 2.47
CA HIS A 129 6.50 15.39 3.48
C HIS A 129 5.17 16.07 3.16
N GLY A 130 4.10 15.62 3.81
CA GLY A 130 2.72 16.02 3.51
C GLY A 130 2.46 17.51 3.59
N ARG A 131 3.15 18.24 4.47
CA ARG A 131 2.94 19.66 4.76
C ARG A 131 3.67 20.64 3.84
N MET A 132 4.51 20.15 2.95
CA MET A 132 5.14 21.00 1.93
C MET A 132 4.09 21.53 0.95
N LYS A 133 4.32 22.74 0.44
CA LYS A 133 3.49 23.31 -0.63
C LYS A 133 3.65 22.47 -1.91
N PRO A 134 2.62 22.46 -2.78
CA PRO A 134 2.70 21.72 -4.04
C PRO A 134 3.96 22.03 -4.86
N ASP A 135 4.28 23.30 -5.05
CA ASP A 135 5.45 23.74 -5.83
C ASP A 135 6.77 23.21 -5.21
N GLU A 136 6.89 23.26 -3.88
CA GLU A 136 8.07 22.72 -3.16
C GLU A 136 8.20 21.20 -3.36
N LYS A 137 7.08 20.46 -3.36
CA LYS A 137 7.07 19.02 -3.64
C LYS A 137 7.52 18.73 -5.06
N ASP A 138 7.02 19.51 -6.00
CA ASP A 138 7.36 19.37 -7.43
C ASP A 138 8.84 19.64 -7.69
N ASP A 139 9.43 20.65 -7.04
CA ASP A 139 10.86 20.95 -7.15
C ASP A 139 11.73 19.83 -6.58
N VAL A 140 11.40 19.32 -5.38
CA VAL A 140 12.13 18.18 -4.78
C VAL A 140 12.03 16.94 -5.66
N MET A 141 10.85 16.66 -6.19
CA MET A 141 10.63 15.53 -7.07
C MET A 141 11.35 15.66 -8.41
N ARG A 142 11.45 16.86 -8.94
CA ARG A 142 12.22 17.16 -10.15
C ARG A 142 13.70 16.90 -9.91
N ALA A 143 14.28 17.48 -8.86
CA ALA A 143 15.67 17.27 -8.49
C ALA A 143 16.02 15.79 -8.28
N PHE A 144 15.08 15.01 -7.73
CA PHE A 144 15.27 13.56 -7.56
C PHE A 144 15.18 12.82 -8.91
N ARG A 145 14.22 13.14 -9.77
CA ARG A 145 14.12 12.53 -11.13
C ARG A 145 15.35 12.85 -11.99
N ASP A 146 15.85 14.07 -11.89
CA ASP A 146 17.00 14.55 -12.66
C ASP A 146 18.34 14.07 -12.06
N SER A 147 18.27 13.19 -11.03
CA SER A 147 19.44 12.62 -10.32
C SER A 147 20.33 13.67 -9.63
N GLU A 148 19.83 14.87 -9.40
CA GLU A 148 20.53 15.91 -8.62
C GLU A 148 20.60 15.50 -7.14
N THR A 149 19.60 14.76 -6.63
CA THR A 149 19.60 14.14 -5.32
C THR A 149 19.66 12.62 -5.44
N GLN A 150 20.48 11.97 -4.60
CA GLN A 150 20.68 10.53 -4.63
C GLN A 150 19.72 9.77 -3.73
N ILE A 151 19.29 10.39 -2.65
CA ILE A 151 18.38 9.79 -1.66
C ILE A 151 17.20 10.73 -1.45
N LEU A 152 15.99 10.20 -1.53
CA LEU A 152 14.77 10.93 -1.15
C LEU A 152 14.27 10.40 0.20
N VAL A 153 14.39 11.23 1.23
CA VAL A 153 13.81 10.98 2.56
C VAL A 153 12.37 11.46 2.56
N SER A 154 11.42 10.60 2.90
CA SER A 154 10.01 10.94 2.80
C SER A 154 9.16 10.33 3.91
N THR A 155 8.00 10.93 4.16
CA THR A 155 6.89 10.29 4.87
C THR A 155 6.09 9.39 3.92
N SER A 156 4.95 8.90 4.35
CA SER A 156 4.00 8.09 3.55
C SER A 156 3.52 8.75 2.25
N VAL A 157 3.75 10.05 2.07
CA VAL A 157 3.35 10.83 0.87
C VAL A 157 3.88 10.26 -0.46
N VAL A 158 4.98 9.50 -0.43
CA VAL A 158 5.54 8.81 -1.61
C VAL A 158 4.61 7.73 -2.18
N GLU A 159 3.57 7.33 -1.45
CA GLU A 159 2.59 6.34 -1.94
C GLU A 159 1.97 6.72 -3.30
N VAL A 160 2.02 7.99 -3.71
CA VAL A 160 1.27 8.49 -4.85
C VAL A 160 2.14 9.15 -5.91
N GLY A 161 1.97 8.69 -7.16
CA GLY A 161 2.37 9.45 -8.35
C GLY A 161 3.87 9.57 -8.65
N VAL A 162 4.74 8.89 -7.88
CA VAL A 162 6.20 8.96 -8.07
C VAL A 162 6.68 7.82 -8.94
N ASP A 163 7.20 8.14 -10.11
CA ASP A 163 7.87 7.19 -11.00
C ASP A 163 9.31 7.64 -11.26
N VAL A 164 10.27 6.94 -10.67
CA VAL A 164 11.71 7.17 -10.85
C VAL A 164 12.38 5.82 -11.13
N PRO A 165 12.56 5.45 -12.41
CA PRO A 165 13.10 4.14 -12.80
C PRO A 165 14.49 3.85 -12.23
N ASN A 166 15.32 4.89 -12.02
CA ASN A 166 16.65 4.76 -11.44
C ASN A 166 16.65 4.54 -9.91
N ALA A 167 15.53 4.72 -9.22
CA ALA A 167 15.41 4.41 -7.81
C ALA A 167 15.21 2.91 -7.61
N THR A 168 16.27 2.25 -7.17
CA THR A 168 16.32 0.78 -7.02
C THR A 168 16.30 0.32 -5.57
N VAL A 169 16.40 1.21 -4.62
CA VAL A 169 16.34 0.84 -3.19
C VAL A 169 15.23 1.59 -2.50
N MET A 170 14.39 0.83 -1.80
CA MET A 170 13.39 1.32 -0.86
C MET A 170 13.81 0.87 0.54
N LEU A 171 14.17 1.79 1.42
CA LEU A 171 14.39 1.53 2.84
C LEU A 171 13.24 2.12 3.64
N VAL A 172 12.54 1.29 4.40
CA VAL A 172 11.42 1.71 5.27
C VAL A 172 11.86 1.62 6.71
N GLU A 173 12.04 2.74 7.37
CA GLU A 173 12.39 2.83 8.79
C GLU A 173 11.15 2.60 9.66
N GLY A 174 11.28 1.84 10.75
CA GLY A 174 10.15 1.47 11.60
C GLY A 174 9.08 0.68 10.86
N ALA A 175 9.47 -0.18 9.92
CA ALA A 175 8.57 -0.90 9.02
C ALA A 175 7.50 -1.72 9.75
N ASN A 176 7.76 -2.17 10.98
CA ASN A 176 6.82 -2.90 11.83
C ASN A 176 5.58 -2.08 12.25
N ARG A 177 5.62 -0.77 12.07
CA ARG A 177 4.51 0.16 12.40
C ARG A 177 3.54 0.38 11.24
N PHE A 178 3.94 0.03 10.02
CA PHE A 178 3.12 0.21 8.82
C PHE A 178 2.20 -1.00 8.58
N GLY A 179 1.06 -0.73 7.97
CA GLY A 179 0.17 -1.78 7.47
C GLY A 179 0.73 -2.48 6.23
N LEU A 180 0.30 -3.73 5.97
CA LEU A 180 0.76 -4.52 4.82
C LEU A 180 0.47 -3.82 3.47
N ALA A 181 -0.68 -3.19 3.34
CA ALA A 181 -1.04 -2.44 2.13
C ALA A 181 -0.06 -1.29 1.85
N GLN A 182 0.32 -0.51 2.89
CA GLN A 182 1.28 0.57 2.76
C GLN A 182 2.68 0.06 2.39
N LEU A 183 3.16 -0.98 3.09
CA LEU A 183 4.46 -1.59 2.77
C LEU A 183 4.49 -2.12 1.33
N HIS A 184 3.40 -2.70 0.87
CA HIS A 184 3.26 -3.17 -0.52
C HIS A 184 3.32 -2.00 -1.50
N GLN A 185 2.65 -0.89 -1.22
CA GLN A 185 2.69 0.32 -2.04
C GLN A 185 4.09 0.93 -2.09
N PHE A 186 4.80 1.02 -0.95
CA PHE A 186 6.20 1.48 -0.93
C PHE A 186 7.10 0.57 -1.77
N ARG A 187 7.00 -0.74 -1.58
CA ARG A 187 7.75 -1.69 -2.42
C ARG A 187 7.49 -1.49 -3.91
N GLY A 188 6.25 -1.20 -4.28
CA GLY A 188 5.85 -0.94 -5.67
C GLY A 188 6.43 0.35 -6.28
N ARG A 189 7.08 1.22 -5.49
CA ARG A 189 7.74 2.44 -5.99
C ARG A 189 9.12 2.19 -6.57
N VAL A 190 9.72 1.05 -6.31
CA VAL A 190 10.95 0.58 -6.93
C VAL A 190 10.68 -0.58 -7.89
N GLY A 191 11.68 -1.03 -8.64
CA GLY A 191 11.52 -2.12 -9.62
C GLY A 191 10.81 -1.68 -10.90
N ARG A 192 10.94 -0.40 -11.29
CA ARG A 192 10.35 0.17 -12.50
C ARG A 192 11.34 0.34 -13.64
N GLY A 193 12.62 0.13 -13.37
CA GLY A 193 13.71 0.16 -14.34
C GLY A 193 14.25 -1.25 -14.63
N GLU A 194 15.33 -1.28 -15.41
CA GLU A 194 15.99 -2.53 -15.85
C GLU A 194 16.84 -3.19 -14.76
N HIS A 195 17.10 -2.47 -13.67
CA HIS A 195 18.04 -2.91 -12.64
C HIS A 195 17.32 -3.60 -11.49
N GLN A 196 18.01 -4.60 -10.92
CA GLN A 196 17.55 -5.28 -9.71
C GLN A 196 17.24 -4.26 -8.60
N SER A 197 16.07 -4.40 -8.02
CA SER A 197 15.58 -3.50 -6.96
C SER A 197 15.38 -4.23 -5.64
N TYR A 198 15.49 -3.47 -4.56
CA TYR A 198 15.55 -3.96 -3.19
C TYR A 198 14.58 -3.19 -2.30
N CYS A 199 13.87 -3.91 -1.44
CA CYS A 199 13.02 -3.34 -0.40
C CYS A 199 13.54 -3.80 0.97
N LEU A 200 14.09 -2.87 1.73
CA LEU A 200 14.67 -3.10 3.05
C LEU A 200 13.68 -2.62 4.11
N LEU A 201 13.19 -3.54 4.92
CA LEU A 201 12.19 -3.28 5.95
C LEU A 201 12.89 -3.21 7.31
N ALA A 202 13.31 -2.01 7.71
CA ALA A 202 14.01 -1.80 8.97
C ALA A 202 13.02 -1.84 10.13
N SER A 203 13.17 -2.85 11.00
CA SER A 203 12.33 -3.09 12.17
C SER A 203 12.96 -2.48 13.42
N ASP A 204 12.13 -1.90 14.28
CA ASP A 204 12.52 -1.52 15.64
C ASP A 204 12.44 -2.70 16.61
N LEU A 205 11.89 -3.83 16.16
CA LEU A 205 11.76 -5.06 16.93
C LEU A 205 13.04 -5.89 16.85
N GLY A 206 13.33 -6.63 17.91
CA GLY A 206 14.39 -7.64 17.89
C GLY A 206 14.03 -8.84 17.02
N ALA A 207 15.04 -9.55 16.54
CA ALA A 207 14.83 -10.79 15.80
C ALA A 207 14.05 -11.81 16.63
N GLY A 208 13.00 -12.40 16.04
CA GLY A 208 12.14 -13.37 16.71
C GLY A 208 11.02 -12.78 17.58
N ALA A 209 10.76 -11.50 17.48
CA ALA A 209 9.55 -10.91 18.05
C ALA A 209 8.30 -11.66 17.56
N LYS A 210 7.35 -11.93 18.49
CA LYS A 210 6.10 -12.63 18.18
C LYS A 210 4.93 -11.67 18.34
N ASN A 211 4.82 -10.71 17.42
CA ASN A 211 3.72 -9.76 17.39
C ASN A 211 3.25 -9.55 15.94
N GLU A 212 2.16 -8.83 15.78
CA GLU A 212 1.58 -8.53 14.46
C GLU A 212 2.54 -7.80 13.53
N GLY A 213 3.37 -6.87 14.06
CA GLY A 213 4.36 -6.15 13.27
C GLY A 213 5.37 -7.10 12.61
N ASP A 214 5.91 -8.06 13.37
CA ASP A 214 6.84 -9.08 12.85
C ASP A 214 6.14 -10.02 11.86
N ALA A 215 4.89 -10.41 12.13
CA ALA A 215 4.10 -11.23 11.21
C ALA A 215 3.88 -10.51 9.85
N ARG A 216 3.59 -9.21 9.87
CA ARG A 216 3.47 -8.38 8.64
C ARG A 216 4.78 -8.33 7.87
N LEU A 217 5.91 -8.09 8.54
CA LEU A 217 7.22 -8.03 7.88
C LEU A 217 7.59 -9.37 7.24
N LYS A 218 7.35 -10.49 7.91
CA LYS A 218 7.57 -11.84 7.36
C LYS A 218 6.66 -12.13 6.16
N ALA A 219 5.42 -11.67 6.20
CA ALA A 219 4.53 -11.77 5.06
C ALA A 219 5.09 -11.00 3.84
N MET A 220 5.58 -9.78 4.05
CA MET A 220 6.20 -8.95 3.00
C MET A 220 7.46 -9.58 2.40
N GLU A 221 8.30 -10.20 3.22
CA GLU A 221 9.52 -10.91 2.78
C GLU A 221 9.19 -12.18 2.01
N GLY A 222 8.12 -12.90 2.43
CA GLY A 222 7.75 -14.22 1.89
C GLY A 222 7.01 -14.19 0.56
N THR A 223 6.41 -13.06 0.14
CA THR A 223 5.65 -12.99 -1.11
C THR A 223 5.68 -11.61 -1.77
N GLN A 224 5.59 -11.62 -3.10
CA GLN A 224 5.39 -10.40 -3.90
C GLN A 224 3.94 -10.21 -4.35
N ASN A 225 3.11 -11.24 -4.22
CA ASN A 225 1.72 -11.20 -4.62
C ASN A 225 0.88 -10.36 -3.65
N GLY A 226 0.34 -9.24 -4.14
CA GLY A 226 -0.46 -8.32 -3.36
C GLY A 226 -1.75 -8.92 -2.82
N PHE A 227 -2.39 -9.85 -3.55
CA PHE A 227 -3.60 -10.53 -3.08
C PHE A 227 -3.31 -11.45 -1.89
N VAL A 228 -2.20 -12.20 -1.94
CA VAL A 228 -1.75 -13.03 -0.80
C VAL A 228 -1.43 -12.14 0.41
N LEU A 229 -0.83 -10.97 0.20
CA LEU A 229 -0.59 -10.01 1.28
C LEU A 229 -1.88 -9.47 1.89
N ALA A 230 -2.88 -9.18 1.06
CA ALA A 230 -4.18 -8.70 1.53
C ALA A 230 -4.92 -9.76 2.35
N GLU A 231 -4.87 -11.02 1.92
CA GLU A 231 -5.42 -12.15 2.69
C GLU A 231 -4.73 -12.31 4.05
N LYS A 232 -3.38 -12.21 4.06
CA LYS A 232 -2.61 -12.24 5.32
C LYS A 232 -2.90 -11.05 6.23
N ASP A 233 -3.12 -9.85 5.67
CA ASP A 233 -3.51 -8.68 6.46
C ASP A 233 -4.87 -8.90 7.14
N LEU A 234 -5.82 -9.51 6.42
CA LEU A 234 -7.12 -9.89 6.96
C LEU A 234 -7.01 -10.95 8.06
N GLU A 235 -6.12 -11.94 7.90
CA GLU A 235 -5.85 -12.95 8.93
C GLU A 235 -5.25 -12.33 10.21
N ILE A 236 -4.30 -11.40 10.06
CA ILE A 236 -3.61 -10.76 11.18
C ILE A 236 -4.54 -9.82 11.96
N ARG A 237 -5.29 -8.97 11.26
CA ARG A 237 -6.19 -7.98 11.88
C ARG A 237 -7.51 -8.58 12.34
N GLY A 238 -7.94 -9.66 11.71
CA GLY A 238 -9.26 -10.24 11.89
C GLY A 238 -10.36 -9.49 11.10
N PRO A 239 -11.49 -10.16 10.81
CA PRO A 239 -12.57 -9.61 9.98
C PRO A 239 -13.32 -8.44 10.63
N GLY A 240 -13.31 -8.32 11.97
CA GLY A 240 -14.02 -7.28 12.72
C GLY A 240 -13.49 -5.87 12.50
N GLU A 241 -12.20 -5.72 12.33
CA GLU A 241 -11.55 -4.42 12.12
C GLU A 241 -11.78 -3.89 10.68
N PHE A 242 -11.89 -4.81 9.72
CA PHE A 242 -12.11 -4.48 8.30
C PHE A 242 -13.54 -4.02 8.00
N LEU A 243 -14.52 -4.58 8.68
CA LEU A 243 -15.95 -4.26 8.47
C LEU A 243 -16.40 -3.05 9.28
N GLY A 244 -15.53 -2.52 10.14
CA GLY A 244 -15.84 -1.40 11.05
C GLY A 244 -16.99 -1.76 12.00
N THR A 245 -16.80 -1.59 13.27
CA THR A 245 -17.81 -1.82 14.33
C THR A 245 -19.10 -1.00 14.19
N ARG A 246 -19.30 -0.25 13.10
CA ARG A 246 -20.43 0.66 12.86
C ARG A 246 -21.37 0.26 11.72
N GLN A 247 -21.13 -0.78 10.95
CA GLN A 247 -22.16 -1.33 10.07
C GLN A 247 -22.99 -2.37 10.84
N ALA A 248 -23.95 -1.84 11.61
CA ALA A 248 -25.04 -2.64 12.13
C ALA A 248 -25.76 -3.35 10.97
N GLY A 249 -25.64 -4.67 10.87
CA GLY A 249 -26.32 -5.47 9.85
C GLY A 249 -25.65 -6.81 9.53
N PHE A 250 -24.37 -6.98 9.74
CA PHE A 250 -23.76 -8.30 9.67
C PHE A 250 -23.92 -9.01 11.04
N GLY A 251 -24.94 -9.84 11.14
CA GLY A 251 -25.06 -10.76 12.27
C GLY A 251 -23.81 -11.63 12.37
N GLU A 252 -23.42 -12.00 13.59
CA GLU A 252 -22.34 -12.97 13.78
C GLU A 252 -22.64 -14.25 13.00
N LEU A 253 -21.84 -14.53 11.98
CA LEU A 253 -21.91 -15.78 11.24
C LEU A 253 -21.51 -16.91 12.20
N ARG A 254 -22.46 -17.78 12.58
CA ARG A 254 -22.23 -18.83 13.58
C ARG A 254 -21.36 -19.99 13.08
N MET A 255 -21.36 -20.26 11.79
CA MET A 255 -20.71 -21.44 11.20
C MET A 255 -19.77 -21.13 10.04
N ALA A 256 -20.03 -20.07 9.30
CA ALA A 256 -19.19 -19.63 8.17
C ALA A 256 -18.25 -18.50 8.59
N LYS A 257 -17.07 -18.45 7.97
CA LYS A 257 -16.16 -17.30 8.07
C LYS A 257 -16.26 -16.47 6.80
N LEU A 258 -16.16 -15.15 6.90
CA LEU A 258 -16.07 -14.27 5.74
C LEU A 258 -14.83 -14.52 4.87
N THR A 259 -13.92 -15.38 5.31
CA THR A 259 -12.73 -15.85 4.60
C THR A 259 -12.98 -17.16 3.83
N ASP A 260 -14.17 -17.75 3.92
CA ASP A 260 -14.53 -19.01 3.23
C ASP A 260 -14.98 -18.75 1.80
N LEU A 261 -14.02 -18.54 0.90
CA LEU A 261 -14.27 -18.26 -0.52
C LEU A 261 -15.19 -19.27 -1.21
N PRO A 262 -15.00 -20.61 -1.07
CA PRO A 262 -15.87 -21.57 -1.72
C PRO A 262 -17.33 -21.44 -1.29
N LEU A 263 -17.57 -21.16 -0.02
CA LEU A 263 -18.91 -20.99 0.52
C LEU A 263 -19.55 -19.68 0.04
N ILE A 264 -18.78 -18.60 -0.03
CA ILE A 264 -19.23 -17.30 -0.55
C ILE A 264 -19.59 -17.41 -2.04
N ASP A 265 -18.79 -18.09 -2.84
CA ASP A 265 -19.05 -18.29 -4.27
C ASP A 265 -20.31 -19.15 -4.51
N ILE A 266 -20.54 -20.16 -3.67
CA ILE A 266 -21.77 -20.96 -3.73
C ILE A 266 -22.98 -20.10 -3.36
N ALA A 267 -22.92 -19.39 -2.24
CA ALA A 267 -24.01 -18.55 -1.76
C ALA A 267 -24.40 -17.46 -2.79
N ARG A 268 -23.40 -16.84 -3.44
CA ARG A 268 -23.61 -15.84 -4.48
C ARG A 268 -24.33 -16.46 -5.70
N ARG A 269 -23.86 -17.59 -6.21
CA ARG A 269 -24.48 -18.27 -7.36
C ARG A 269 -25.93 -18.67 -7.10
N GLU A 270 -26.18 -19.19 -5.90
CA GLU A 270 -27.57 -19.56 -5.51
C GLU A 270 -28.45 -18.30 -5.38
N ALA A 271 -27.95 -17.20 -4.83
CA ALA A 271 -28.68 -15.94 -4.74
C ALA A 271 -28.94 -15.34 -6.14
N GLU A 272 -27.98 -15.37 -7.05
CA GLU A 272 -28.15 -14.92 -8.43
C GLU A 272 -29.14 -15.78 -9.20
N ALA A 273 -29.11 -17.10 -9.02
CA ALA A 273 -30.07 -18.01 -9.62
C ALA A 273 -31.50 -17.73 -9.12
N LEU A 274 -31.68 -17.60 -7.81
CA LEU A 274 -32.96 -17.27 -7.20
C LEU A 274 -33.50 -15.92 -7.69
N PHE A 275 -32.65 -14.90 -7.74
CA PHE A 275 -33.08 -13.57 -8.21
C PHE A 275 -33.44 -13.54 -9.70
N ASN A 276 -32.81 -14.37 -10.53
CA ASN A 276 -33.15 -14.49 -11.94
C ASN A 276 -34.49 -15.22 -12.15
N ASP A 277 -34.79 -16.19 -11.28
CA ASP A 277 -36.08 -16.95 -11.33
C ASP A 277 -37.24 -16.16 -10.71
N ASP A 278 -37.00 -15.40 -9.67
CA ASP A 278 -38.01 -14.60 -8.95
C ASP A 278 -37.43 -13.22 -8.55
N PRO A 279 -37.36 -12.27 -9.49
CA PRO A 279 -36.78 -10.94 -9.26
C PRO A 279 -37.45 -10.14 -8.14
N ASP A 280 -38.72 -10.40 -7.88
CA ASP A 280 -39.54 -9.72 -6.86
C ASP A 280 -39.59 -10.48 -5.52
N LEU A 281 -38.92 -11.64 -5.43
CA LEU A 281 -38.90 -12.52 -4.26
C LEU A 281 -40.31 -12.83 -3.70
N ASN A 282 -41.25 -13.13 -4.59
CA ASN A 282 -42.65 -13.38 -4.23
C ASN A 282 -42.94 -14.87 -3.92
N GLN A 283 -42.00 -15.76 -4.28
CA GLN A 283 -42.15 -17.19 -3.97
C GLN A 283 -41.65 -17.47 -2.54
N PRO A 284 -42.32 -18.37 -1.80
CA PRO A 284 -41.96 -18.69 -0.41
C PRO A 284 -40.62 -19.42 -0.31
#